data_31f12f91e5a5c20f92bdf1de7f85cb90
#
_entry.id   31f12f91e5a5c20f92bdf1de7f85cb90
#
_cell.length_a   1.000
_cell.length_b   1.000
_cell.length_c   1.000
_cell.angle_alpha   90.00
_cell.angle_beta   90.00
_cell.angle_gamma   90.00
#
_symmetry.space_group_name_H-M   'P 1'
#
loop_
_entity.id
_entity.type
_entity.pdbx_description
1 polymer ?
#
loop_
_entity_poly.entity_id
_entity_poly.type
_entity_poly.pdbx_seq_one_letter_code
_entity_poly.pdbx_strand_id
1 'polypeptide(L)'
;MRDSSLGPLLAVFYGCGFLAGFNENLVNMALVAIMGDFSIDAVAAQWLVTGYMIAVTVVVTCMAYLYRRLSMRTLFFAAAALSIAGSAGGFLAPNFLLLLVARLVQAVGTGVFIPLMMNVIVDRVPHGRLGTYLAIGSAMITIGPATAPIVTGFMVSDLGWRSVFLVPLAAAVALTVAGIFVVRGDREPELVRFDLPSALLTAAGVTLLCVGLSEVTLRPVVGAVALIGAVLALGWFAQRQEHLARPLVSLGTVQTLAQIPAGGCRPSA
;
A
#
# COMPACT_ATOMS: atom_id res chain seq x y z
N MET A 1 20.74 -20.61 -9.27
CA MET A 1 20.76 -19.25 -9.85
C MET A 1 21.86 -18.45 -9.16
N ARG A 2 22.71 -17.76 -9.92
CA ARG A 2 23.91 -17.10 -9.39
C ARG A 2 23.55 -15.99 -8.42
N ASP A 3 24.21 -15.94 -7.26
CA ASP A 3 24.09 -14.89 -6.21
C ASP A 3 24.23 -13.45 -6.74
N SER A 4 24.85 -13.27 -7.89
CA SER A 4 25.10 -11.97 -8.52
C SER A 4 23.83 -11.23 -9.01
N SER A 5 22.70 -11.90 -9.17
CA SER A 5 21.44 -11.29 -9.66
C SER A 5 20.46 -10.94 -8.53
N LEU A 6 20.67 -11.47 -7.32
CA LEU A 6 19.77 -11.26 -6.18
C LEU A 6 19.91 -9.84 -5.61
N GLY A 7 21.13 -9.33 -5.47
CA GLY A 7 21.38 -8.01 -4.92
C GLY A 7 20.69 -6.87 -5.68
N PRO A 8 20.89 -6.73 -7.00
CA PRO A 8 20.21 -5.71 -7.80
C PRO A 8 18.66 -5.84 -7.77
N LEU A 9 18.14 -7.08 -7.77
CA LEU A 9 16.70 -7.34 -7.66
C LEU A 9 16.15 -6.79 -6.34
N LEU A 10 16.76 -7.15 -5.23
CA LEU A 10 16.33 -6.68 -3.92
C LEU A 10 16.49 -5.17 -3.77
N ALA A 11 17.53 -4.56 -4.34
CA ALA A 11 17.72 -3.12 -4.31
C ALA A 11 16.54 -2.37 -4.97
N VAL A 12 16.05 -2.86 -6.13
CA VAL A 12 14.87 -2.30 -6.80
C VAL A 12 13.64 -2.44 -5.92
N PHE A 13 13.39 -3.61 -5.31
CA PHE A 13 12.22 -3.81 -4.47
C PHE A 13 12.31 -3.04 -3.14
N TYR A 14 13.49 -2.89 -2.55
CA TYR A 14 13.69 -2.02 -1.39
C TYR A 14 13.40 -0.54 -1.73
N GLY A 15 13.83 -0.09 -2.92
CA GLY A 15 13.45 1.23 -3.43
C GLY A 15 11.93 1.39 -3.59
N CYS A 16 11.23 0.34 -4.06
CA CYS A 16 9.76 0.33 -4.13
C CYS A 16 9.11 0.43 -2.75
N GLY A 17 9.62 -0.30 -1.76
CA GLY A 17 9.14 -0.22 -0.37
C GLY A 17 9.35 1.17 0.24
N PHE A 18 10.53 1.76 0.03
CA PHE A 18 10.82 3.14 0.42
C PHE A 18 9.84 4.13 -0.25
N LEU A 19 9.67 4.02 -1.58
CA LEU A 19 8.78 4.89 -2.34
C LEU A 19 7.33 4.81 -1.86
N ALA A 20 6.85 3.61 -1.53
CA ALA A 20 5.51 3.41 -0.99
C ALA A 20 5.32 4.13 0.35
N GLY A 21 6.24 3.94 1.30
CA GLY A 21 6.21 4.64 2.59
C GLY A 21 6.37 6.16 2.44
N PHE A 22 7.23 6.63 1.52
CA PHE A 22 7.39 8.04 1.24
C PHE A 22 6.09 8.68 0.72
N ASN A 23 5.41 8.02 -0.23
CA ASN A 23 4.15 8.49 -0.81
C ASN A 23 3.01 8.59 0.20
N GLU A 24 3.01 7.77 1.24
CA GLU A 24 2.00 7.79 2.30
C GLU A 24 1.93 9.15 2.99
N ASN A 25 3.08 9.76 3.27
CA ASN A 25 3.19 11.02 4.00
C ASN A 25 3.47 12.24 3.10
N LEU A 26 3.64 12.04 1.80
CA LEU A 26 4.02 13.06 0.83
C LEU A 26 3.14 14.33 0.90
N VAL A 27 1.82 14.14 0.95
CA VAL A 27 0.85 15.25 0.82
C VAL A 27 0.61 15.96 2.15
N ASN A 28 0.98 15.37 3.28
CA ASN A 28 0.68 15.93 4.60
C ASN A 28 1.24 17.37 4.78
N MET A 29 2.46 17.61 4.29
CA MET A 29 3.07 18.96 4.35
C MET A 29 2.48 19.92 3.31
N ALA A 30 1.91 19.42 2.24
CA ALA A 30 1.34 20.20 1.16
C ALA A 30 -0.15 20.56 1.37
N LEU A 31 -0.84 19.94 2.35
CA LEU A 31 -2.28 20.08 2.56
C LEU A 31 -2.72 21.53 2.68
N VAL A 32 -2.03 22.33 3.50
CA VAL A 32 -2.38 23.75 3.72
C VAL A 32 -2.26 24.55 2.43
N ALA A 33 -1.20 24.33 1.65
CA ALA A 33 -1.00 25.02 0.37
C ALA A 33 -2.06 24.58 -0.67
N ILE A 34 -2.44 23.29 -0.69
CA ILE A 34 -3.50 22.76 -1.56
C ILE A 34 -4.85 23.36 -1.20
N MET A 35 -5.18 23.48 0.12
CA MET A 35 -6.41 24.11 0.60
C MET A 35 -6.51 25.55 0.12
N GLY A 36 -5.42 26.31 0.21
CA GLY A 36 -5.37 27.69 -0.27
C GLY A 36 -5.55 27.81 -1.79
N ASP A 37 -4.87 26.97 -2.57
CA ASP A 37 -4.87 27.03 -4.04
C ASP A 37 -6.23 26.65 -4.64
N PHE A 38 -6.91 25.64 -4.07
CA PHE A 38 -8.22 25.18 -4.55
C PHE A 38 -9.39 25.77 -3.77
N SER A 39 -9.17 26.61 -2.75
CA SER A 39 -10.20 27.20 -1.89
C SER A 39 -11.15 26.15 -1.31
N ILE A 40 -10.61 25.05 -0.79
CA ILE A 40 -11.34 23.93 -0.18
C ILE A 40 -11.13 23.90 1.34
N ASP A 41 -12.07 23.29 2.04
CA ASP A 41 -11.99 23.08 3.48
C ASP A 41 -11.05 21.91 3.88
N ALA A 42 -10.74 21.84 5.15
CA ALA A 42 -9.86 20.81 5.70
C ALA A 42 -10.47 19.39 5.56
N VAL A 43 -11.80 19.28 5.61
CA VAL A 43 -12.49 17.99 5.48
C VAL A 43 -12.32 17.43 4.07
N ALA A 44 -12.49 18.29 3.04
CA ALA A 44 -12.25 17.90 1.66
C ALA A 44 -10.77 17.54 1.43
N ALA A 45 -9.85 18.38 1.92
CA ALA A 45 -8.42 18.14 1.76
C ALA A 45 -7.96 16.82 2.41
N GLN A 46 -8.54 16.45 3.55
CA GLN A 46 -8.23 15.20 4.27
C GLN A 46 -8.47 13.95 3.41
N TRP A 47 -9.37 14.00 2.42
CA TRP A 47 -9.59 12.88 1.51
C TRP A 47 -8.38 12.53 0.65
N LEU A 48 -7.45 13.46 0.44
CA LEU A 48 -6.18 13.15 -0.25
C LEU A 48 -5.33 12.15 0.55
N VAL A 49 -5.46 12.15 1.88
CA VAL A 49 -4.75 11.23 2.78
C VAL A 49 -5.60 9.99 3.05
N THR A 50 -6.83 10.19 3.54
CA THR A 50 -7.73 9.08 3.90
C THR A 50 -8.10 8.22 2.69
N GLY A 51 -8.45 8.85 1.56
CA GLY A 51 -8.75 8.14 0.32
C GLY A 51 -7.56 7.32 -0.19
N TYR A 52 -6.35 7.88 -0.11
CA TYR A 52 -5.13 7.16 -0.43
C TYR A 52 -4.95 5.91 0.46
N MET A 53 -5.10 6.04 1.79
CA MET A 53 -4.98 4.94 2.73
C MET A 53 -6.00 3.83 2.48
N ILE A 54 -7.27 4.20 2.21
CA ILE A 54 -8.33 3.26 1.86
C ILE A 54 -7.94 2.47 0.60
N ALA A 55 -7.51 3.17 -0.46
CA ALA A 55 -7.13 2.53 -1.72
C ALA A 55 -5.94 1.57 -1.54
N VAL A 56 -4.90 1.97 -0.79
CA VAL A 56 -3.78 1.10 -0.43
C VAL A 56 -4.25 -0.15 0.30
N THR A 57 -5.11 0.00 1.32
CA THR A 57 -5.60 -1.13 2.12
C THR A 57 -6.37 -2.13 1.27
N VAL A 58 -7.23 -1.66 0.37
CA VAL A 58 -7.96 -2.51 -0.58
C VAL A 58 -7.01 -3.29 -1.48
N VAL A 59 -6.00 -2.63 -2.03
CA VAL A 59 -5.00 -3.26 -2.90
C VAL A 59 -4.19 -4.31 -2.14
N VAL A 60 -3.72 -3.99 -0.93
CA VAL A 60 -2.96 -4.92 -0.08
C VAL A 60 -3.80 -6.17 0.23
N THR A 61 -5.09 -6.02 0.50
CA THR A 61 -5.99 -7.17 0.73
C THR A 61 -6.14 -8.04 -0.52
N CYS A 62 -6.18 -7.43 -1.71
CA CYS A 62 -6.27 -8.16 -2.97
C CYS A 62 -4.93 -8.77 -3.41
N MET A 63 -3.82 -8.44 -2.74
CA MET A 63 -2.47 -8.79 -3.20
C MET A 63 -2.23 -10.30 -3.23
N ALA A 64 -2.79 -11.08 -2.29
CA ALA A 64 -2.66 -12.53 -2.28
C ALA A 64 -3.22 -13.16 -3.56
N TYR A 65 -4.31 -12.62 -4.09
CA TYR A 65 -4.89 -13.04 -5.36
C TYR A 65 -4.05 -12.55 -6.56
N LEU A 66 -3.69 -11.27 -6.57
CA LEU A 66 -2.93 -10.66 -7.67
C LEU A 66 -1.58 -11.37 -7.87
N TYR A 67 -0.91 -11.72 -6.77
CA TYR A 67 0.39 -12.39 -6.79
C TYR A 67 0.33 -13.82 -7.32
N ARG A 68 -0.82 -14.51 -7.19
CA ARG A 68 -1.04 -15.83 -7.79
C ARG A 68 -1.38 -15.75 -9.28
N ARG A 69 -2.19 -14.76 -9.67
CA ARG A 69 -2.71 -14.65 -11.04
C ARG A 69 -1.78 -13.96 -12.01
N LEU A 70 -0.95 -13.05 -11.54
CA LEU A 70 -0.06 -12.24 -12.37
C LEU A 70 1.41 -12.59 -12.09
N SER A 71 2.23 -12.52 -13.12
CA SER A 71 3.67 -12.67 -12.93
C SER A 71 4.21 -11.48 -12.10
N MET A 72 5.29 -11.73 -11.35
CA MET A 72 6.01 -10.69 -10.60
C MET A 72 6.35 -9.50 -11.50
N ARG A 73 6.76 -9.76 -12.73
CA ARG A 73 7.09 -8.73 -13.72
C ARG A 73 5.88 -7.89 -14.07
N THR A 74 4.74 -8.51 -14.36
CA THR A 74 3.49 -7.81 -14.69
C THR A 74 3.03 -6.93 -13.53
N LEU A 75 3.06 -7.46 -12.30
CA LEU A 75 2.68 -6.71 -11.10
C LEU A 75 3.59 -5.49 -10.89
N PHE A 76 4.90 -5.68 -11.02
CA PHE A 76 5.87 -4.61 -10.85
C PHE A 76 5.64 -3.48 -11.87
N PHE A 77 5.55 -3.81 -13.16
CA PHE A 77 5.38 -2.77 -14.21
C PHE A 77 4.00 -2.13 -14.18
N ALA A 78 2.93 -2.87 -13.87
CA ALA A 78 1.60 -2.30 -13.68
C ALA A 78 1.57 -1.32 -12.50
N ALA A 79 2.14 -1.70 -11.36
CA ALA A 79 2.26 -0.85 -10.19
C ALA A 79 3.10 0.41 -10.46
N ALA A 80 4.23 0.26 -11.15
CA ALA A 80 5.09 1.36 -11.53
C ALA A 80 4.38 2.33 -12.51
N ALA A 81 3.69 1.80 -13.51
CA ALA A 81 2.91 2.62 -14.46
C ALA A 81 1.80 3.42 -13.77
N LEU A 82 1.05 2.79 -12.84
CA LEU A 82 0.02 3.47 -12.05
C LEU A 82 0.62 4.53 -11.12
N SER A 83 1.76 4.24 -10.49
CA SER A 83 2.47 5.20 -9.64
C SER A 83 2.97 6.41 -10.44
N ILE A 84 3.54 6.18 -11.63
CA ILE A 84 3.97 7.23 -12.56
C ILE A 84 2.78 8.06 -13.03
N ALA A 85 1.70 7.40 -13.50
CA ALA A 85 0.50 8.08 -13.99
C ALA A 85 -0.16 8.92 -12.88
N GLY A 86 -0.28 8.37 -11.66
CA GLY A 86 -0.81 9.09 -10.51
C GLY A 86 0.06 10.27 -10.09
N SER A 87 1.39 10.11 -10.09
CA SER A 87 2.32 11.21 -9.77
C SER A 87 2.28 12.32 -10.83
N ALA A 88 2.30 11.96 -12.11
CA ALA A 88 2.17 12.91 -13.21
C ALA A 88 0.81 13.63 -13.19
N GLY A 89 -0.27 12.87 -12.95
CA GLY A 89 -1.62 13.43 -12.79
C GLY A 89 -1.72 14.41 -11.60
N GLY A 90 -1.09 14.09 -10.47
CA GLY A 90 -1.03 14.98 -9.30
C GLY A 90 -0.26 16.28 -9.57
N PHE A 91 0.85 16.19 -10.28
CA PHE A 91 1.63 17.36 -10.71
C PHE A 91 0.83 18.29 -11.65
N LEU A 92 0.11 17.70 -12.62
CA LEU A 92 -0.63 18.41 -13.66
C LEU A 92 -2.07 18.77 -13.25
N ALA A 93 -2.53 18.42 -12.06
CA ALA A 93 -3.92 18.57 -11.64
C ALA A 93 -4.42 20.03 -11.69
N PRO A 94 -5.40 20.38 -12.52
CA PRO A 94 -5.97 21.72 -12.62
C PRO A 94 -7.04 21.99 -11.55
N ASN A 95 -7.59 20.96 -10.92
CA ASN A 95 -8.61 21.04 -9.90
C ASN A 95 -8.47 19.93 -8.85
N PHE A 96 -9.15 20.11 -7.72
CA PHE A 96 -9.07 19.17 -6.60
C PHE A 96 -9.55 17.76 -6.94
N LEU A 97 -10.62 17.63 -7.73
CA LEU A 97 -11.16 16.31 -8.07
C LEU A 97 -10.14 15.48 -8.87
N LEU A 98 -9.47 16.11 -9.83
CA LEU A 98 -8.44 15.41 -10.62
C LEU A 98 -7.22 15.08 -9.76
N LEU A 99 -6.85 15.95 -8.82
CA LEU A 99 -5.80 15.67 -7.83
C LEU A 99 -6.17 14.46 -6.96
N LEU A 100 -7.41 14.37 -6.48
CA LEU A 100 -7.90 13.24 -5.70
C LEU A 100 -7.86 11.93 -6.52
N VAL A 101 -8.35 11.95 -7.76
CA VAL A 101 -8.29 10.79 -8.65
C VAL A 101 -6.84 10.37 -8.91
N ALA A 102 -5.95 11.32 -9.19
CA ALA A 102 -4.53 11.04 -9.38
C ALA A 102 -3.90 10.38 -8.13
N ARG A 103 -4.27 10.85 -6.93
CA ARG A 103 -3.84 10.23 -5.65
C ARG A 103 -4.37 8.81 -5.48
N LEU A 104 -5.62 8.54 -5.84
CA LEU A 104 -6.19 7.20 -5.79
C LEU A 104 -5.49 6.25 -6.77
N VAL A 105 -5.20 6.71 -7.99
CA VAL A 105 -4.42 5.94 -8.99
C VAL A 105 -3.01 5.65 -8.47
N GLN A 106 -2.34 6.66 -7.88
CA GLN A 106 -1.03 6.50 -7.26
C GLN A 106 -1.06 5.48 -6.10
N ALA A 107 -2.13 5.52 -5.26
CA ALA A 107 -2.32 4.60 -4.14
C ALA A 107 -2.45 3.14 -4.60
N VAL A 108 -3.16 2.89 -5.70
CA VAL A 108 -3.26 1.55 -6.29
C VAL A 108 -1.88 1.04 -6.73
N GLY A 109 -1.07 1.88 -7.35
CA GLY A 109 0.30 1.51 -7.75
C GLY A 109 1.19 1.23 -6.53
N THR A 110 1.27 2.17 -5.60
CA THR A 110 2.15 2.07 -4.43
C THR A 110 1.72 0.98 -3.45
N GLY A 111 0.42 0.71 -3.34
CA GLY A 111 -0.12 -0.36 -2.50
C GLY A 111 0.33 -1.76 -2.90
N VAL A 112 0.75 -1.96 -4.15
CA VAL A 112 1.34 -3.23 -4.62
C VAL A 112 2.79 -3.38 -4.16
N PHE A 113 3.56 -2.30 -4.02
CA PHE A 113 5.01 -2.36 -3.83
C PHE A 113 5.44 -3.05 -2.54
N ILE A 114 4.80 -2.75 -1.40
CA ILE A 114 5.18 -3.34 -0.10
C ILE A 114 4.95 -4.85 -0.07
N PRO A 115 3.74 -5.36 -0.38
CA PRO A 115 3.52 -6.81 -0.39
C PRO A 115 4.37 -7.52 -1.46
N LEU A 116 4.56 -6.89 -2.61
CA LEU A 116 5.39 -7.46 -3.68
C LEU A 116 6.84 -7.59 -3.24
N MET A 117 7.41 -6.57 -2.59
CA MET A 117 8.75 -6.62 -2.00
C MET A 117 8.86 -7.74 -0.99
N MET A 118 7.93 -7.86 -0.04
CA MET A 118 7.93 -8.90 0.98
C MET A 118 7.86 -10.31 0.37
N ASN A 119 6.99 -10.51 -0.61
CA ASN A 119 6.85 -11.79 -1.31
C ASN A 119 8.13 -12.16 -2.06
N VAL A 120 8.77 -11.19 -2.75
CA VAL A 120 10.05 -11.44 -3.45
C VAL A 120 11.16 -11.82 -2.47
N ILE A 121 11.24 -11.19 -1.30
CA ILE A 121 12.22 -11.55 -0.27
C ILE A 121 11.98 -12.99 0.19
N VAL A 122 10.74 -13.36 0.51
CA VAL A 122 10.40 -14.72 0.97
C VAL A 122 10.67 -15.77 -0.10
N ASP A 123 10.38 -15.49 -1.38
CA ASP A 123 10.53 -16.43 -2.48
C ASP A 123 12.00 -16.62 -2.94
N ARG A 124 12.86 -15.60 -2.74
CA ARG A 124 14.21 -15.57 -3.35
C ARG A 124 15.36 -15.67 -2.36
N VAL A 125 15.13 -15.31 -1.10
CA VAL A 125 16.18 -15.32 -0.08
C VAL A 125 16.23 -16.67 0.63
N PRO A 126 17.45 -17.27 0.83
CA PRO A 126 17.60 -18.48 1.62
C PRO A 126 17.08 -18.32 3.05
N HIS A 127 16.40 -19.35 3.58
CA HIS A 127 15.76 -19.34 4.89
C HIS A 127 16.66 -18.87 6.03
N GLY A 128 17.96 -19.24 6.02
CA GLY A 128 18.91 -18.83 7.05
C GLY A 128 19.24 -17.34 7.12
N ARG A 129 18.88 -16.57 6.08
CA ARG A 129 19.11 -15.11 5.99
C ARG A 129 17.82 -14.31 5.88
N LEU A 130 16.68 -14.98 5.85
CA LEU A 130 15.37 -14.36 5.59
C LEU A 130 15.06 -13.23 6.58
N GLY A 131 15.32 -13.43 7.88
CA GLY A 131 15.08 -12.42 8.92
C GLY A 131 15.85 -11.11 8.68
N THR A 132 17.11 -11.20 8.28
CA THR A 132 17.92 -10.00 7.98
C THR A 132 17.37 -9.21 6.80
N TYR A 133 17.01 -9.90 5.71
CA TYR A 133 16.48 -9.22 4.51
C TYR A 133 15.07 -8.64 4.74
N LEU A 134 14.22 -9.29 5.52
CA LEU A 134 12.92 -8.75 5.95
C LEU A 134 13.10 -7.52 6.84
N ALA A 135 14.09 -7.54 7.77
CA ALA A 135 14.40 -6.40 8.61
C ALA A 135 14.87 -5.19 7.79
N ILE A 136 15.71 -5.40 6.77
CA ILE A 136 16.13 -4.34 5.83
C ILE A 136 14.89 -3.79 5.08
N GLY A 137 14.01 -4.68 4.58
CA GLY A 137 12.77 -4.27 3.91
C GLY A 137 11.89 -3.41 4.80
N SER A 138 11.67 -3.83 6.04
CA SER A 138 10.91 -3.05 7.03
C SER A 138 11.55 -1.70 7.34
N ALA A 139 12.89 -1.65 7.43
CA ALA A 139 13.61 -0.38 7.61
C ALA A 139 13.40 0.56 6.43
N MET A 140 13.45 0.07 5.19
CA MET A 140 13.19 0.89 4.00
C MET A 140 11.78 1.49 3.99
N ILE A 141 10.76 0.71 4.37
CA ILE A 141 9.38 1.19 4.49
C ILE A 141 9.30 2.31 5.56
N THR A 142 9.99 2.16 6.69
CA THR A 142 9.94 3.12 7.80
C THR A 142 10.71 4.41 7.51
N ILE A 143 11.83 4.35 6.79
CA ILE A 143 12.62 5.51 6.41
C ILE A 143 11.85 6.43 5.45
N GLY A 144 10.99 5.86 4.58
CA GLY A 144 10.16 6.62 3.64
C GLY A 144 9.34 7.73 4.33
N PRO A 145 8.42 7.40 5.23
CA PRO A 145 7.64 8.39 5.99
C PRO A 145 8.48 9.37 6.80
N ALA A 146 9.61 8.93 7.34
CA ALA A 146 10.50 9.78 8.13
C ALA A 146 11.19 10.87 7.27
N THR A 147 11.51 10.55 6.02
CA THR A 147 12.16 11.49 5.10
C THR A 147 11.17 12.38 4.35
N ALA A 148 9.93 11.95 4.17
CA ALA A 148 8.92 12.67 3.42
C ALA A 148 8.70 14.11 3.90
N PRO A 149 8.52 14.43 5.21
CA PRO A 149 8.32 15.81 5.66
C PRO A 149 9.50 16.73 5.34
N ILE A 150 10.72 16.21 5.42
CA ILE A 150 11.94 17.01 5.14
C ILE A 150 11.97 17.40 3.67
N VAL A 151 11.84 16.41 2.79
CA VAL A 151 11.91 16.64 1.32
C VAL A 151 10.73 17.50 0.86
N THR A 152 9.52 17.19 1.30
CA THR A 152 8.31 17.91 0.86
C THR A 152 8.22 19.30 1.46
N GLY A 153 8.73 19.53 2.69
CA GLY A 153 8.82 20.85 3.28
C GLY A 153 9.64 21.81 2.43
N PHE A 154 10.85 21.41 2.01
CA PHE A 154 11.68 22.21 1.11
C PHE A 154 11.00 22.45 -0.24
N MET A 155 10.37 21.41 -0.82
CA MET A 155 9.74 21.56 -2.13
C MET A 155 8.52 22.48 -2.10
N VAL A 156 7.72 22.44 -1.05
CA VAL A 156 6.54 23.30 -0.92
C VAL A 156 6.95 24.75 -0.75
N SER A 157 8.01 25.05 0.04
CA SER A 157 8.47 26.42 0.27
C SER A 157 9.06 27.08 -0.96
N ASP A 158 9.84 26.35 -1.76
CA ASP A 158 10.63 26.94 -2.84
C ASP A 158 9.98 26.79 -4.22
N LEU A 159 9.27 25.67 -4.45
CA LEU A 159 8.76 25.29 -5.77
C LEU A 159 7.22 25.16 -5.82
N GLY A 160 6.54 25.31 -4.68
CA GLY A 160 5.11 25.13 -4.55
C GLY A 160 4.69 23.67 -4.41
N TRP A 161 3.44 23.45 -3.94
CA TRP A 161 2.93 22.14 -3.57
C TRP A 161 2.88 21.11 -4.71
N ARG A 162 2.73 21.55 -5.96
CA ARG A 162 2.73 20.64 -7.13
C ARG A 162 4.03 19.89 -7.28
N SER A 163 5.15 20.54 -6.96
CA SER A 163 6.49 19.96 -7.10
C SER A 163 6.71 18.70 -6.27
N VAL A 164 5.96 18.53 -5.17
CA VAL A 164 6.12 17.35 -4.32
C VAL A 164 5.83 16.02 -5.08
N PHE A 165 5.02 16.06 -6.12
CA PHE A 165 4.75 14.91 -6.98
C PHE A 165 5.89 14.55 -7.93
N LEU A 166 6.85 15.43 -8.14
CA LEU A 166 8.02 15.15 -8.99
C LEU A 166 8.98 14.14 -8.36
N VAL A 167 9.08 14.11 -7.02
CA VAL A 167 9.96 13.16 -6.33
C VAL A 167 9.50 11.72 -6.56
N PRO A 168 8.24 11.35 -6.26
CA PRO A 168 7.78 10.00 -6.52
C PRO A 168 7.71 9.68 -8.02
N LEU A 169 7.47 10.67 -8.88
CA LEU A 169 7.51 10.49 -10.33
C LEU A 169 8.92 10.08 -10.78
N ALA A 170 9.93 10.85 -10.40
CA ALA A 170 11.32 10.56 -10.76
C ALA A 170 11.80 9.23 -10.18
N ALA A 171 11.48 8.96 -8.92
CA ALA A 171 11.81 7.70 -8.26
C ALA A 171 11.13 6.49 -8.93
N ALA A 172 9.83 6.58 -9.26
CA ALA A 172 9.10 5.51 -9.94
C ALA A 172 9.66 5.26 -11.36
N VAL A 173 10.01 6.30 -12.09
CA VAL A 173 10.67 6.17 -13.41
C VAL A 173 12.03 5.50 -13.26
N ALA A 174 12.87 5.94 -12.33
CA ALA A 174 14.19 5.35 -12.09
C ALA A 174 14.11 3.87 -11.71
N LEU A 175 13.18 3.51 -10.80
CA LEU A 175 12.91 2.14 -10.40
C LEU A 175 12.37 1.30 -11.56
N THR A 176 11.53 1.87 -12.42
CA THR A 176 11.01 1.20 -13.61
C THR A 176 12.14 0.88 -14.59
N VAL A 177 13.01 1.85 -14.86
CA VAL A 177 14.17 1.65 -15.74
C VAL A 177 15.11 0.58 -15.17
N ALA A 178 15.44 0.66 -13.87
CA ALA A 178 16.25 -0.36 -13.20
C ALA A 178 15.57 -1.74 -13.26
N GLY A 179 14.24 -1.79 -13.07
CA GLY A 179 13.42 -3.00 -13.12
C GLY A 179 13.42 -3.69 -14.49
N ILE A 180 13.53 -2.94 -15.59
CA ILE A 180 13.60 -3.51 -16.95
C ILE A 180 14.76 -4.53 -17.06
N PHE A 181 15.90 -4.22 -16.46
CA PHE A 181 17.09 -5.05 -16.53
C PHE A 181 17.12 -6.20 -15.52
N VAL A 182 16.38 -6.09 -14.40
CA VAL A 182 16.53 -6.95 -13.24
C VAL A 182 15.30 -7.82 -12.98
N VAL A 183 14.08 -7.27 -13.20
CA VAL A 183 12.83 -7.97 -12.91
C VAL A 183 12.46 -8.90 -14.07
N ARG A 184 12.60 -10.21 -13.82
CA ARG A 184 12.26 -11.27 -14.80
C ARG A 184 10.96 -11.97 -14.36
N GLY A 185 10.15 -12.39 -15.32
CA GLY A 185 8.92 -13.13 -15.07
C GLY A 185 9.21 -14.63 -15.04
N ASP A 186 9.51 -15.17 -13.88
CA ASP A 186 9.91 -16.60 -13.74
C ASP A 186 8.77 -17.48 -13.18
N ARG A 187 7.58 -16.94 -13.00
CA ARG A 187 6.42 -17.67 -12.44
C ARG A 187 5.30 -17.74 -13.46
N GLU A 188 4.80 -18.94 -13.70
CA GLU A 188 3.58 -19.12 -14.47
C GLU A 188 2.35 -18.71 -13.65
N PRO A 189 1.46 -17.90 -14.22
CA PRO A 189 0.24 -17.47 -13.55
C PRO A 189 -0.70 -18.66 -13.30
N GLU A 190 -1.21 -18.78 -12.07
CA GLU A 190 -2.28 -19.73 -11.76
C GLU A 190 -3.65 -19.16 -12.18
N LEU A 191 -4.50 -20.01 -12.76
CA LEU A 191 -5.90 -19.66 -13.05
C LEU A 191 -6.74 -19.70 -11.78
N VAL A 192 -6.64 -18.67 -10.96
CA VAL A 192 -7.44 -18.51 -9.74
C VAL A 192 -8.64 -17.61 -10.03
N ARG A 193 -9.84 -17.99 -9.56
CA ARG A 193 -11.04 -17.13 -9.68
C ARG A 193 -10.93 -15.95 -8.72
N PHE A 194 -11.25 -14.74 -9.22
CA PHE A 194 -11.28 -13.54 -8.39
C PHE A 194 -12.50 -13.53 -7.48
N ASP A 195 -12.29 -13.42 -6.19
CA ASP A 195 -13.38 -13.22 -5.23
C ASP A 195 -13.71 -11.71 -5.12
N LEU A 196 -14.40 -11.21 -6.15
CA LEU A 196 -14.88 -9.84 -6.20
C LEU A 196 -15.71 -9.44 -4.96
N PRO A 197 -16.62 -10.29 -4.42
CA PRO A 197 -17.37 -9.95 -3.21
C PRO A 197 -16.48 -9.68 -2.00
N SER A 198 -15.43 -10.49 -1.79
CA SER A 198 -14.49 -10.25 -0.67
C SER A 198 -13.71 -8.95 -0.81
N ALA A 199 -13.29 -8.61 -2.02
CA ALA A 199 -12.63 -7.33 -2.30
C ALA A 199 -13.56 -6.14 -2.06
N LEU A 200 -14.82 -6.22 -2.50
CA LEU A 200 -15.83 -5.19 -2.27
C LEU A 200 -16.19 -5.04 -0.79
N LEU A 201 -16.33 -6.15 -0.05
CA LEU A 201 -16.60 -6.12 1.39
C LEU A 201 -15.46 -5.45 2.16
N THR A 202 -14.21 -5.74 1.80
CA THR A 202 -13.05 -5.08 2.41
C THR A 202 -13.03 -3.59 2.07
N ALA A 203 -13.23 -3.23 0.81
CA ALA A 203 -13.28 -1.84 0.38
C ALA A 203 -14.37 -1.06 1.13
N ALA A 204 -15.60 -1.60 1.16
CA ALA A 204 -16.73 -1.00 1.86
C ALA A 204 -16.48 -0.92 3.37
N GLY A 205 -16.02 -2.01 3.98
CA GLY A 205 -15.75 -2.07 5.43
C GLY A 205 -14.70 -1.08 5.88
N VAL A 206 -13.56 -0.99 5.17
CA VAL A 206 -12.50 -0.03 5.48
C VAL A 206 -12.96 1.42 5.24
N THR A 207 -13.68 1.67 4.14
CA THR A 207 -14.23 3.00 3.86
C THR A 207 -15.20 3.44 4.95
N LEU A 208 -16.16 2.57 5.32
CA LEU A 208 -17.12 2.85 6.39
C LEU A 208 -16.43 3.04 7.75
N LEU A 209 -15.37 2.28 8.04
CA LEU A 209 -14.59 2.45 9.26
C LEU A 209 -13.92 3.83 9.32
N CYS A 210 -13.26 4.24 8.24
CA CYS A 210 -12.61 5.54 8.16
C CYS A 210 -13.61 6.70 8.25
N VAL A 211 -14.73 6.61 7.51
CA VAL A 211 -15.81 7.61 7.58
C VAL A 211 -16.43 7.65 8.97
N GLY A 212 -16.70 6.48 9.56
CA GLY A 212 -17.28 6.39 10.89
C GLY A 212 -16.42 7.03 11.97
N LEU A 213 -15.10 6.78 11.95
CA LEU A 213 -14.16 7.39 12.89
C LEU A 213 -14.01 8.91 12.67
N SER A 214 -14.07 9.37 11.42
CA SER A 214 -13.97 10.80 11.10
C SER A 214 -15.22 11.58 11.52
N GLU A 215 -16.43 10.99 11.33
CA GLU A 215 -17.70 11.67 11.55
C GLU A 215 -18.25 11.48 12.96
N VAL A 216 -17.72 10.56 13.77
CA VAL A 216 -18.27 10.25 15.10
C VAL A 216 -18.32 11.45 16.04
N THR A 217 -17.37 12.39 15.92
CA THR A 217 -17.30 13.61 16.73
C THR A 217 -18.15 14.77 16.16
N LEU A 218 -18.28 14.85 14.85
CA LEU A 218 -18.97 15.95 14.16
C LEU A 218 -20.46 15.62 13.95
N ARG A 219 -20.77 14.38 13.59
CA ARG A 219 -22.12 13.87 13.30
C ARG A 219 -22.29 12.49 13.92
N PRO A 220 -22.55 12.39 15.23
CA PRO A 220 -22.47 11.12 15.98
C PRO A 220 -23.40 10.03 15.42
N VAL A 221 -24.57 10.39 14.88
CA VAL A 221 -25.47 9.42 14.27
C VAL A 221 -24.90 8.84 12.98
N VAL A 222 -24.34 9.68 12.11
CA VAL A 222 -23.71 9.24 10.84
C VAL A 222 -22.47 8.40 11.14
N GLY A 223 -21.64 8.83 12.08
CA GLY A 223 -20.49 8.09 12.54
C GLY A 223 -20.84 6.71 13.10
N ALA A 224 -21.85 6.63 13.99
CA ALA A 224 -22.30 5.37 14.56
C ALA A 224 -22.85 4.40 13.49
N VAL A 225 -23.69 4.88 12.57
CA VAL A 225 -24.23 4.06 11.46
C VAL A 225 -23.10 3.54 10.57
N ALA A 226 -22.12 4.39 10.24
CA ALA A 226 -20.98 3.98 9.44
C ALA A 226 -20.11 2.94 10.17
N LEU A 227 -19.86 3.08 11.49
CA LEU A 227 -19.13 2.11 12.28
C LEU A 227 -19.84 0.75 12.37
N ILE A 228 -21.17 0.76 12.58
CA ILE A 228 -21.98 -0.47 12.56
C ILE A 228 -21.87 -1.15 11.19
N GLY A 229 -22.02 -0.37 10.10
CA GLY A 229 -21.86 -0.86 8.73
C GLY A 229 -20.46 -1.45 8.48
N ALA A 230 -19.40 -0.83 9.03
CA ALA A 230 -18.03 -1.33 8.95
C ALA A 230 -17.89 -2.68 9.65
N VAL A 231 -18.40 -2.81 10.87
CA VAL A 231 -18.36 -4.08 11.64
C VAL A 231 -19.11 -5.17 10.91
N LEU A 232 -20.28 -4.90 10.35
CA LEU A 232 -21.06 -5.85 9.59
C LEU A 232 -20.35 -6.29 8.30
N ALA A 233 -19.80 -5.34 7.53
CA ALA A 233 -19.08 -5.63 6.29
C ALA A 233 -17.79 -6.43 6.54
N LEU A 234 -16.99 -6.05 7.53
CA LEU A 234 -15.76 -6.75 7.90
C LEU A 234 -16.05 -8.11 8.59
N GLY A 235 -17.10 -8.18 9.40
CA GLY A 235 -17.55 -9.44 9.99
C GLY A 235 -18.01 -10.43 8.92
N TRP A 236 -18.79 -9.97 7.94
CA TRP A 236 -19.19 -10.81 6.81
C TRP A 236 -17.99 -11.21 5.94
N PHE A 237 -17.06 -10.29 5.71
CA PHE A 237 -15.80 -10.64 5.06
C PHE A 237 -15.06 -11.75 5.81
N ALA A 238 -14.91 -11.65 7.13
CA ALA A 238 -14.23 -12.66 7.95
C ALA A 238 -14.92 -14.03 7.86
N GLN A 239 -16.25 -14.08 8.05
CA GLN A 239 -17.03 -15.32 7.91
C GLN A 239 -16.88 -15.94 6.52
N ARG A 240 -16.93 -15.09 5.47
CA ARG A 240 -16.75 -15.57 4.10
C ARG A 240 -15.36 -16.18 3.87
N GLN A 241 -14.31 -15.59 4.45
CA GLN A 241 -12.94 -16.12 4.34
C GLN A 241 -12.78 -17.50 4.98
N GLU A 242 -13.51 -17.78 6.07
CA GLU A 242 -13.49 -19.10 6.72
C GLU A 242 -14.11 -20.20 5.85
N HIS A 243 -15.09 -19.85 5.02
CA HIS A 243 -15.80 -20.80 4.13
C HIS A 243 -15.16 -20.97 2.75
N LEU A 244 -14.15 -20.13 2.40
CA LEU A 244 -13.46 -20.24 1.13
C LEU A 244 -12.35 -21.29 1.18
N ALA A 245 -12.33 -22.19 0.21
CA ALA A 245 -11.28 -23.20 0.07
C ALA A 245 -9.86 -22.60 -0.09
N ARG A 246 -9.79 -21.32 -0.52
CA ARG A 246 -8.53 -20.55 -0.68
C ARG A 246 -8.78 -19.08 -0.27
N PRO A 247 -8.70 -18.76 1.03
CA PRO A 247 -8.99 -17.41 1.52
C PRO A 247 -7.96 -16.40 1.03
N LEU A 248 -8.39 -15.13 0.87
CA LEU A 248 -7.51 -13.99 0.58
C LEU A 248 -6.57 -13.70 1.77
N VAL A 249 -7.07 -13.91 2.98
CA VAL A 249 -6.32 -13.80 4.24
C VAL A 249 -6.51 -15.09 5.04
N SER A 250 -5.43 -15.77 5.40
CA SER A 250 -5.48 -16.99 6.21
C SER A 250 -5.72 -16.64 7.69
N LEU A 251 -6.97 -16.62 8.12
CA LEU A 251 -7.34 -16.36 9.52
C LEU A 251 -6.92 -17.50 10.45
N GLY A 252 -6.71 -18.72 9.93
CA GLY A 252 -6.26 -19.87 10.71
C GLY A 252 -4.90 -19.68 11.39
N THR A 253 -4.02 -18.89 10.82
CA THR A 253 -2.71 -18.56 11.44
C THR A 253 -2.86 -17.71 12.69
N VAL A 254 -3.87 -16.84 12.74
CA VAL A 254 -4.17 -15.99 13.91
C VAL A 254 -4.74 -16.85 15.06
N GLN A 255 -5.58 -17.82 14.76
CA GLN A 255 -6.12 -18.74 15.77
C GLN A 255 -5.04 -19.64 16.35
N THR A 256 -4.08 -20.11 15.55
CA THR A 256 -2.96 -20.92 16.04
C THR A 256 -2.03 -20.12 16.95
N LEU A 257 -1.79 -18.84 16.66
CA LEU A 257 -1.00 -17.95 17.51
C LEU A 257 -1.71 -17.61 18.83
N ALA A 258 -3.03 -17.49 18.83
CA ALA A 258 -3.83 -17.27 20.04
C ALA A 258 -3.93 -18.53 20.94
N GLN A 259 -3.64 -19.70 20.41
CA GLN A 259 -3.67 -20.98 21.14
C GLN A 259 -2.29 -21.42 21.67
N ILE A 260 -1.21 -20.67 21.42
CA ILE A 260 0.09 -20.94 22.06
C ILE A 260 -0.03 -20.52 23.53
N PRO A 261 -0.12 -21.48 24.49
CA PRO A 261 -0.21 -21.13 25.90
C PRO A 261 1.06 -20.38 26.30
N ALA A 262 0.89 -19.27 27.01
CA ALA A 262 1.96 -18.41 27.53
C ALA A 262 2.83 -19.10 28.62
N GLY A 263 3.07 -20.40 28.52
CA GLY A 263 3.72 -21.21 29.52
C GLY A 263 4.29 -22.50 28.98
N GLY A 264 5.31 -22.46 28.11
CA GLY A 264 5.91 -23.67 27.58
C GLY A 264 7.40 -23.58 27.21
N CYS A 265 8.21 -22.84 27.94
CA CYS A 265 9.63 -23.15 28.03
C CYS A 265 9.83 -24.33 28.97
N ARG A 266 9.77 -25.57 28.49
CA ARG A 266 10.37 -26.71 29.20
C ARG A 266 11.88 -26.67 28.88
N PRO A 267 12.75 -26.53 29.88
CA PRO A 267 14.16 -26.82 29.66
C PRO A 267 14.29 -28.34 29.46
N SER A 268 14.82 -28.73 28.32
CA SER A 268 15.30 -30.10 28.09
C SER A 268 16.46 -30.39 29.02
N ALA A 269 16.28 -31.38 29.91
CA ALA A 269 17.36 -32.02 30.64
C ALA A 269 18.26 -32.86 29.69
#